data_eaf36df0f8c3d7280aa9b2a1a15ce1ae
#
_entry.id   eaf36df0f8c3d7280aa9b2a1a15ce1ae
#
_cell.length_a   1.000
_cell.length_b   1.000
_cell.length_c   1.000
_cell.angle_alpha   90.00
_cell.angle_beta   90.00
_cell.angle_gamma   90.00
#
_symmetry.space_group_name_H-M   'P 1'
#
loop_
_entity.id
_entity.type
_entity.pdbx_description
1 polymer ?
#
loop_
_entity_poly.entity_id
_entity_poly.type
_entity_poly.pdbx_seq_one_letter_code
_entity_poly.pdbx_strand_id
1 'polypeptide(L)'
;MDQSPGSSPVSGTRREAWLTLRGATVGALIVTVALGVISDLLFLAALQFRPDWFSDPALLVAGGPASADLLHWAALTDLFSYYLPTTVVALALWEALRSRSPMLALGALLGALGYVMAGSIGAASLAMVGPALIREYAQPGAAQAAIATAFGLLTDVVFRAVWQLVDGIFIAVWMIGIGLLMRTDQPAFARFARALGVLFLIATMFNVLGFGTARDAVLGVVFVAWIVWDLWLAMLVWGRRSPFGDLTRSAPQRSS
;
A
#
# COMPACT_ATOMS: atom_id res chain seq x y z
N MET A 1 54.46 -25.63 5.53
CA MET A 1 53.09 -25.65 6.08
C MET A 1 52.32 -24.47 5.46
N ASP A 2 51.59 -24.76 4.41
CA ASP A 2 50.86 -23.78 3.61
C ASP A 2 49.43 -23.70 4.17
N GLN A 3 49.12 -22.64 4.92
CA GLN A 3 47.75 -22.36 5.36
C GLN A 3 47.07 -21.55 4.27
N SER A 4 46.34 -22.23 3.40
CA SER A 4 45.42 -21.59 2.48
C SER A 4 44.43 -20.71 3.29
N PRO A 5 44.25 -19.42 2.96
CA PRO A 5 43.28 -18.56 3.63
C PRO A 5 41.89 -19.08 3.35
N GLY A 6 41.24 -19.59 4.40
CA GLY A 6 39.87 -20.13 4.34
C GLY A 6 38.89 -19.09 3.76
N SER A 7 38.21 -19.46 2.73
CA SER A 7 37.09 -18.71 2.14
C SER A 7 36.06 -18.38 3.21
N SER A 8 35.90 -17.09 3.51
CA SER A 8 34.97 -16.60 4.54
C SER A 8 33.54 -17.06 4.24
N PRO A 9 32.87 -17.79 5.12
CA PRO A 9 31.50 -18.32 4.90
C PRO A 9 30.41 -17.23 4.86
N VAL A 10 30.76 -15.98 5.17
CA VAL A 10 29.83 -14.85 5.32
C VAL A 10 29.24 -14.36 3.98
N SER A 11 29.89 -14.58 2.86
CA SER A 11 29.42 -14.10 1.55
C SER A 11 28.28 -14.94 0.96
N GLY A 12 28.22 -16.23 1.25
CA GLY A 12 27.17 -17.15 0.78
C GLY A 12 25.81 -16.85 1.40
N THR A 13 25.77 -16.70 2.72
CA THR A 13 24.54 -16.48 3.47
C THR A 13 23.82 -15.17 3.10
N ARG A 14 24.57 -14.10 2.84
CA ARG A 14 24.00 -12.82 2.43
C ARG A 14 23.37 -12.86 1.03
N ARG A 15 23.99 -13.59 0.11
CA ARG A 15 23.46 -13.78 -1.26
C ARG A 15 22.18 -14.60 -1.25
N GLU A 16 22.14 -15.67 -0.48
CA GLU A 16 20.94 -16.52 -0.34
C GLU A 16 19.78 -15.75 0.29
N ALA A 17 20.02 -15.00 1.36
CA ALA A 17 19.02 -14.15 2.01
C ALA A 17 18.45 -13.11 1.03
N TRP A 18 19.29 -12.49 0.20
CA TRP A 18 18.82 -11.55 -0.81
C TRP A 18 17.98 -12.21 -1.92
N LEU A 19 18.36 -13.39 -2.38
CA LEU A 19 17.60 -14.12 -3.40
C LEU A 19 16.21 -14.49 -2.88
N THR A 20 16.11 -14.87 -1.60
CA THR A 20 14.83 -15.14 -0.92
C THR A 20 13.99 -13.87 -0.79
N LEU A 21 14.58 -12.76 -0.32
CA LEU A 21 13.89 -11.49 -0.18
C LEU A 21 13.38 -10.96 -1.54
N ARG A 22 14.17 -11.11 -2.60
CA ARG A 22 13.78 -10.73 -3.95
C ARG A 22 12.56 -11.52 -4.44
N GLY A 23 12.57 -12.84 -4.27
CA GLY A 23 11.43 -13.70 -4.61
C GLY A 23 10.17 -13.31 -3.84
N ALA A 24 10.32 -13.09 -2.53
CA ALA A 24 9.25 -12.62 -1.66
C ALA A 24 8.72 -11.23 -2.10
N THR A 25 9.59 -10.31 -2.51
CA THR A 25 9.19 -8.97 -2.98
C THR A 25 8.35 -9.04 -4.25
N VAL A 26 8.80 -9.82 -5.24
CA VAL A 26 8.02 -10.00 -6.49
C VAL A 26 6.70 -10.69 -6.21
N GLY A 27 6.70 -11.72 -5.35
CA GLY A 27 5.48 -12.38 -4.90
C GLY A 27 4.53 -11.40 -4.19
N ALA A 28 5.04 -10.56 -3.30
CA ALA A 28 4.26 -9.53 -2.60
C ALA A 28 3.61 -8.54 -3.58
N LEU A 29 4.36 -8.03 -4.57
CA LEU A 29 3.84 -7.10 -5.58
C LEU A 29 2.75 -7.74 -6.45
N ILE A 30 2.91 -9.02 -6.84
CA ILE A 30 1.89 -9.75 -7.58
C ILE A 30 0.63 -9.94 -6.73
N VAL A 31 0.79 -10.29 -5.45
CA VAL A 31 -0.31 -10.45 -4.49
C VAL A 31 -1.04 -9.11 -4.31
N THR A 32 -0.29 -8.00 -4.15
CA THR A 32 -0.88 -6.66 -4.05
C THR A 32 -1.77 -6.36 -5.24
N VAL A 33 -1.29 -6.55 -6.47
CA VAL A 33 -2.08 -6.27 -7.67
C VAL A 33 -3.29 -7.21 -7.77
N ALA A 34 -3.10 -8.52 -7.59
CA ALA A 34 -4.17 -9.50 -7.78
C ALA A 34 -5.28 -9.34 -6.72
N LEU A 35 -4.90 -9.30 -5.43
CA LEU A 35 -5.87 -9.14 -4.36
C LEU A 35 -6.42 -7.71 -4.30
N GLY A 36 -5.63 -6.68 -4.69
CA GLY A 36 -6.11 -5.30 -4.76
C GLY A 36 -7.28 -5.16 -5.74
N VAL A 37 -7.14 -5.69 -6.96
CA VAL A 37 -8.24 -5.70 -7.93
C VAL A 37 -9.46 -6.46 -7.39
N ILE A 38 -9.26 -7.57 -6.69
CA ILE A 38 -10.37 -8.32 -6.06
C ILE A 38 -11.02 -7.47 -4.96
N SER A 39 -10.25 -6.81 -4.11
CA SER A 39 -10.74 -5.92 -3.06
C SER A 39 -11.60 -4.80 -3.64
N ASP A 40 -11.09 -4.11 -4.66
CA ASP A 40 -11.79 -3.01 -5.31
C ASP A 40 -13.12 -3.47 -5.93
N LEU A 41 -13.13 -4.63 -6.59
CA LEU A 41 -14.36 -5.21 -7.14
C LEU A 41 -15.37 -5.60 -6.05
N LEU A 42 -14.90 -6.14 -4.92
CA LEU A 42 -15.76 -6.45 -3.77
C LEU A 42 -16.33 -5.18 -3.13
N PHE A 43 -15.54 -4.10 -3.01
CA PHE A 43 -16.03 -2.80 -2.56
C PHE A 43 -17.12 -2.25 -3.50
N LEU A 44 -16.87 -2.25 -4.81
CA LEU A 44 -17.85 -1.81 -5.80
C LEU A 44 -19.13 -2.65 -5.73
N ALA A 45 -19.03 -3.96 -5.56
CA ALA A 45 -20.17 -4.85 -5.39
C ALA A 45 -20.91 -4.59 -4.07
N ALA A 46 -20.19 -4.34 -2.95
CA ALA A 46 -20.80 -3.94 -1.68
C ALA A 46 -21.60 -2.64 -1.81
N LEU A 47 -21.08 -1.69 -2.56
CA LEU A 47 -21.74 -0.42 -2.93
C LEU A 47 -22.84 -0.60 -4.00
N GLN A 48 -23.14 -1.83 -4.43
CA GLN A 48 -24.12 -2.15 -5.47
C GLN A 48 -23.88 -1.39 -6.78
N PHE A 49 -22.60 -1.06 -7.08
CA PHE A 49 -22.18 -0.24 -8.23
C PHE A 49 -22.87 1.12 -8.33
N ARG A 50 -23.28 1.69 -7.19
CA ARG A 50 -23.97 2.98 -7.12
C ARG A 50 -22.98 4.12 -6.94
N PRO A 51 -22.88 5.07 -7.90
CA PRO A 51 -21.94 6.18 -7.81
C PRO A 51 -22.16 7.11 -6.61
N ASP A 52 -23.43 7.31 -6.19
CA ASP A 52 -23.78 8.09 -5.01
C ASP A 52 -23.23 7.47 -3.72
N TRP A 53 -23.21 6.14 -3.60
CA TRP A 53 -22.66 5.43 -2.46
C TRP A 53 -21.13 5.45 -2.44
N PHE A 54 -20.51 5.55 -3.62
CA PHE A 54 -19.06 5.72 -3.69
C PHE A 54 -18.62 7.10 -3.15
N SER A 55 -19.38 8.14 -3.47
CA SER A 55 -19.14 9.50 -2.98
C SER A 55 -19.50 9.70 -1.50
N ASP A 56 -20.50 8.95 -1.01
CA ASP A 56 -20.94 8.92 0.39
C ASP A 56 -21.07 7.49 0.89
N PRO A 57 -19.97 6.88 1.37
CA PRO A 57 -19.97 5.50 1.86
C PRO A 57 -20.89 5.23 3.05
N ALA A 58 -21.35 6.28 3.77
CA ALA A 58 -22.30 6.13 4.86
C ALA A 58 -23.65 5.55 4.38
N LEU A 59 -24.03 5.78 3.13
CA LEU A 59 -25.25 5.22 2.52
C LEU A 59 -25.25 3.69 2.43
N LEU A 60 -24.07 3.05 2.49
CA LEU A 60 -23.93 1.60 2.47
C LEU A 60 -24.62 0.91 3.66
N VAL A 61 -24.89 1.63 4.76
CA VAL A 61 -25.63 1.07 5.91
C VAL A 61 -26.99 0.47 5.49
N ALA A 62 -27.63 1.02 4.46
CA ALA A 62 -28.90 0.55 3.92
C ALA A 62 -28.76 -0.63 2.91
N GLY A 63 -27.53 -1.09 2.64
CA GLY A 63 -27.24 -2.11 1.62
C GLY A 63 -27.75 -3.52 1.95
N GLY A 64 -28.05 -3.78 3.21
CA GLY A 64 -28.54 -5.07 3.67
C GLY A 64 -27.47 -6.15 3.85
N PRO A 65 -27.86 -7.39 4.24
CA PRO A 65 -26.92 -8.44 4.63
C PRO A 65 -25.90 -8.81 3.56
N ALA A 66 -26.30 -8.83 2.28
CA ALA A 66 -25.37 -9.16 1.18
C ALA A 66 -24.26 -8.11 1.04
N SER A 67 -24.60 -6.81 1.16
CA SER A 67 -23.58 -5.74 1.18
C SER A 67 -22.68 -5.82 2.41
N ALA A 68 -23.21 -6.28 3.56
CA ALA A 68 -22.42 -6.51 4.76
C ALA A 68 -21.35 -7.59 4.53
N ASP A 69 -21.72 -8.72 3.91
CA ASP A 69 -20.78 -9.81 3.62
C ASP A 69 -19.71 -9.38 2.61
N LEU A 70 -20.12 -8.67 1.55
CA LEU A 70 -19.18 -8.14 0.56
C LEU A 70 -18.22 -7.12 1.17
N LEU A 71 -18.70 -6.21 2.03
CA LEU A 71 -17.85 -5.24 2.73
C LEU A 71 -16.83 -5.93 3.64
N HIS A 72 -17.25 -6.98 4.36
CA HIS A 72 -16.35 -7.76 5.19
C HIS A 72 -15.18 -8.32 4.38
N TRP A 73 -15.49 -9.02 3.29
CA TRP A 73 -14.46 -9.61 2.44
C TRP A 73 -13.65 -8.57 1.68
N ALA A 74 -14.26 -7.47 1.25
CA ALA A 74 -13.55 -6.37 0.62
C ALA A 74 -12.47 -5.80 1.56
N ALA A 75 -12.86 -5.43 2.78
CA ALA A 75 -11.92 -4.83 3.73
C ALA A 75 -10.86 -5.82 4.22
N LEU A 76 -11.17 -7.11 4.37
CA LEU A 76 -10.15 -8.12 4.66
C LEU A 76 -9.18 -8.31 3.48
N THR A 77 -9.70 -8.37 2.25
CA THR A 77 -8.87 -8.50 1.06
C THR A 77 -7.97 -7.27 0.88
N ASP A 78 -8.50 -6.08 1.19
CA ASP A 78 -7.74 -4.82 1.24
C ASP A 78 -6.55 -4.90 2.20
N LEU A 79 -6.77 -5.43 3.42
CA LEU A 79 -5.72 -5.65 4.40
C LEU A 79 -4.60 -6.57 3.86
N PHE A 80 -4.96 -7.66 3.22
CA PHE A 80 -4.00 -8.65 2.69
C PHE A 80 -3.41 -8.26 1.34
N SER A 81 -3.96 -7.28 0.62
CA SER A 81 -3.44 -6.78 -0.65
C SER A 81 -2.52 -5.58 -0.46
N TYR A 82 -3.06 -4.49 0.06
CA TYR A 82 -2.37 -3.20 0.05
C TYR A 82 -1.42 -3.02 1.25
N TYR A 83 -1.71 -3.60 2.41
CA TYR A 83 -0.94 -3.30 3.62
C TYR A 83 0.11 -4.36 3.95
N LEU A 84 -0.27 -5.61 4.17
CA LEU A 84 0.67 -6.63 4.62
C LEU A 84 1.82 -6.90 3.61
N PRO A 85 1.56 -7.07 2.30
CA PRO A 85 2.64 -7.28 1.34
C PRO A 85 3.57 -6.07 1.19
N THR A 86 3.03 -4.85 1.38
CA THR A 86 3.82 -3.61 1.32
C THR A 86 4.94 -3.60 2.35
N THR A 87 4.80 -4.26 3.50
CA THR A 87 5.88 -4.41 4.48
C THR A 87 7.11 -5.11 3.85
N VAL A 88 6.89 -6.19 3.10
CA VAL A 88 7.97 -6.91 2.41
C VAL A 88 8.64 -6.04 1.35
N VAL A 89 7.83 -5.33 0.57
CA VAL A 89 8.32 -4.41 -0.48
C VAL A 89 9.13 -3.28 0.14
N ALA A 90 8.65 -2.67 1.23
CA ALA A 90 9.32 -1.57 1.92
C ALA A 90 10.69 -1.99 2.49
N LEU A 91 10.76 -3.16 3.12
CA LEU A 91 12.01 -3.71 3.64
C LEU A 91 13.02 -4.04 2.52
N ALA A 92 12.56 -4.60 1.41
CA ALA A 92 13.41 -4.88 0.25
C ALA A 92 13.96 -3.59 -0.39
N LEU A 93 13.12 -2.57 -0.53
CA LEU A 93 13.53 -1.26 -1.04
C LEU A 93 14.51 -0.57 -0.09
N TRP A 94 14.26 -0.63 1.23
CA TRP A 94 15.19 -0.09 2.21
C TRP A 94 16.56 -0.78 2.14
N GLU A 95 16.61 -2.12 2.10
CA GLU A 95 17.87 -2.85 1.97
C GLU A 95 18.62 -2.50 0.68
N ALA A 96 17.90 -2.35 -0.43
CA ALA A 96 18.49 -2.00 -1.72
C ALA A 96 19.01 -0.56 -1.80
N LEU A 97 18.40 0.37 -1.06
CA LEU A 97 18.61 1.81 -1.25
C LEU A 97 19.34 2.50 -0.09
N ARG A 98 19.44 1.88 1.08
CA ARG A 98 20.04 2.49 2.30
C ARG A 98 21.49 2.91 2.13
N SER A 99 22.26 2.25 1.24
CA SER A 99 23.65 2.61 0.96
C SER A 99 23.82 3.94 0.23
N ARG A 100 22.77 4.48 -0.42
CA ARG A 100 22.79 5.74 -1.17
C ARG A 100 22.58 6.94 -0.26
N SER A 101 21.58 6.87 0.58
CA SER A 101 21.27 7.86 1.60
C SER A 101 20.52 7.19 2.74
N PRO A 102 21.19 6.81 3.83
CA PRO A 102 20.58 6.09 4.95
C PRO A 102 19.36 6.84 5.53
N MET A 103 19.49 8.15 5.71
CA MET A 103 18.42 8.98 6.29
C MET A 103 17.19 9.06 5.39
N LEU A 104 17.40 9.25 4.07
CA LEU A 104 16.28 9.31 3.12
C LEU A 104 15.61 7.93 2.97
N ALA A 105 16.40 6.85 2.95
CA ALA A 105 15.87 5.50 2.91
C ALA A 105 15.08 5.15 4.18
N LEU A 106 15.56 5.58 5.35
CA LEU A 106 14.83 5.44 6.61
C LEU A 106 13.51 6.24 6.59
N GLY A 107 13.54 7.48 6.13
CA GLY A 107 12.33 8.30 5.97
C GLY A 107 11.30 7.65 5.06
N ALA A 108 11.74 7.09 3.92
CA ALA A 108 10.86 6.35 3.01
C ALA A 108 10.30 5.08 3.67
N LEU A 109 11.12 4.32 4.41
CA LEU A 109 10.67 3.13 5.16
C LEU A 109 9.62 3.51 6.21
N LEU A 110 9.85 4.58 6.99
CA LEU A 110 8.89 5.04 7.99
C LEU A 110 7.58 5.50 7.34
N GLY A 111 7.63 6.13 6.17
CA GLY A 111 6.44 6.42 5.37
C GLY A 111 5.67 5.16 5.01
N ALA A 112 6.35 4.13 4.47
CA ALA A 112 5.71 2.86 4.14
C ALA A 112 5.10 2.15 5.36
N LEU A 113 5.84 2.08 6.48
CA LEU A 113 5.35 1.44 7.71
C LEU A 113 4.19 2.23 8.34
N GLY A 114 4.23 3.56 8.29
CA GLY A 114 3.12 4.41 8.73
C GLY A 114 1.85 4.14 7.92
N TYR A 115 1.96 4.04 6.60
CA TYR A 115 0.87 3.61 5.72
C TYR A 115 0.33 2.23 6.10
N VAL A 116 1.21 1.24 6.23
CA VAL A 116 0.81 -0.14 6.60
C VAL A 116 0.07 -0.16 7.94
N MET A 117 0.57 0.55 8.95
CA MET A 117 -0.07 0.56 10.27
C MET A 117 -1.43 1.26 10.25
N ALA A 118 -1.49 2.47 9.71
CA ALA A 118 -2.72 3.26 9.71
C ALA A 118 -3.80 2.57 8.86
N GLY A 119 -3.46 2.18 7.64
CA GLY A 119 -4.40 1.56 6.74
C GLY A 119 -4.89 0.20 7.21
N SER A 120 -4.01 -0.62 7.83
CA SER A 120 -4.42 -1.89 8.44
C SER A 120 -5.45 -1.70 9.55
N ILE A 121 -5.29 -0.67 10.39
CA ILE A 121 -6.27 -0.34 11.45
C ILE A 121 -7.61 0.06 10.80
N GLY A 122 -7.59 0.88 9.75
CA GLY A 122 -8.78 1.27 9.01
C GLY A 122 -9.50 0.08 8.41
N ALA A 123 -8.78 -0.76 7.65
CA ALA A 123 -9.32 -1.95 7.00
C ALA A 123 -9.89 -2.95 8.01
N ALA A 124 -9.16 -3.25 9.10
CA ALA A 124 -9.63 -4.14 10.15
C ALA A 124 -10.88 -3.59 10.86
N SER A 125 -10.91 -2.29 11.15
CA SER A 125 -12.08 -1.65 11.76
C SER A 125 -13.30 -1.74 10.86
N LEU A 126 -13.13 -1.46 9.56
CA LEU A 126 -14.21 -1.55 8.59
C LEU A 126 -14.69 -2.98 8.39
N ALA A 127 -13.76 -3.97 8.33
CA ALA A 127 -14.08 -5.38 8.18
C ALA A 127 -14.90 -5.95 9.35
N MET A 128 -14.61 -5.51 10.57
CA MET A 128 -15.21 -6.09 11.77
C MET A 128 -16.47 -5.33 12.22
N VAL A 129 -16.45 -4.01 12.16
CA VAL A 129 -17.55 -3.18 12.70
C VAL A 129 -18.60 -2.88 11.64
N GLY A 130 -18.18 -2.58 10.41
CA GLY A 130 -19.10 -2.18 9.33
C GLY A 130 -20.20 -3.19 9.06
N PRO A 131 -19.89 -4.48 8.81
CA PRO A 131 -20.89 -5.52 8.54
C PRO A 131 -21.88 -5.74 9.69
N ALA A 132 -21.42 -5.60 10.94
CA ALA A 132 -22.28 -5.73 12.11
C ALA A 132 -23.33 -4.63 12.13
N LEU A 133 -22.94 -3.38 11.91
CA LEU A 133 -23.87 -2.23 11.86
C LEU A 133 -24.86 -2.34 10.70
N ILE A 134 -24.42 -2.79 9.51
CA ILE A 134 -25.31 -2.98 8.36
C ILE A 134 -26.37 -4.06 8.68
N ARG A 135 -25.98 -5.19 9.27
CA ARG A 135 -26.91 -6.26 9.64
C ARG A 135 -27.87 -5.81 10.73
N GLU A 136 -27.38 -5.06 11.72
CA GLU A 136 -28.24 -4.51 12.80
C GLU A 136 -29.23 -3.49 12.24
N TYR A 137 -28.80 -2.61 11.32
CA TYR A 137 -29.70 -1.65 10.66
C TYR A 137 -30.86 -2.32 9.93
N ALA A 138 -30.64 -3.51 9.38
CA ALA A 138 -31.64 -4.28 8.64
C ALA A 138 -32.65 -5.03 9.56
N GLN A 139 -32.44 -5.06 10.90
CA GLN A 139 -33.35 -5.77 11.81
C GLN A 139 -34.68 -5.01 12.03
N PRO A 140 -35.79 -5.72 12.13
CA PRO A 140 -37.07 -5.10 12.50
C PRO A 140 -36.98 -4.46 13.91
N GLY A 141 -37.44 -3.21 14.04
CA GLY A 141 -37.44 -2.49 15.31
C GLY A 141 -36.09 -1.91 15.73
N ALA A 142 -35.06 -1.99 14.87
CA ALA A 142 -33.77 -1.39 15.13
C ALA A 142 -33.85 0.14 15.26
N ALA A 143 -32.96 0.70 16.06
CA ALA A 143 -32.76 2.15 16.19
C ALA A 143 -31.99 2.70 14.97
N GLN A 144 -32.59 2.63 13.78
CA GLN A 144 -31.92 2.87 12.49
C GLN A 144 -31.17 4.20 12.41
N ALA A 145 -31.73 5.28 12.99
CA ALA A 145 -31.07 6.59 12.98
C ALA A 145 -29.74 6.57 13.80
N ALA A 146 -29.75 5.91 14.94
CA ALA A 146 -28.54 5.78 15.76
C ALA A 146 -27.48 4.90 15.08
N ILE A 147 -27.88 3.79 14.47
CA ILE A 147 -27.00 2.88 13.74
C ILE A 147 -26.42 3.57 12.50
N ALA A 148 -27.23 4.31 11.74
CA ALA A 148 -26.76 5.09 10.59
C ALA A 148 -25.72 6.14 11.01
N THR A 149 -25.97 6.83 12.15
CA THR A 149 -24.99 7.78 12.70
C THR A 149 -23.67 7.09 13.07
N ALA A 150 -23.74 5.93 13.75
CA ALA A 150 -22.53 5.18 14.13
C ALA A 150 -21.76 4.69 12.90
N PHE A 151 -22.46 4.19 11.87
CA PHE A 151 -21.86 3.77 10.62
C PHE A 151 -21.26 4.94 9.85
N GLY A 152 -21.92 6.10 9.82
CA GLY A 152 -21.41 7.33 9.22
C GLY A 152 -20.09 7.79 9.90
N LEU A 153 -20.04 7.76 11.22
CA LEU A 153 -18.82 8.06 11.96
C LEU A 153 -17.69 7.07 11.64
N LEU A 154 -17.99 5.76 11.56
CA LEU A 154 -17.02 4.75 11.18
C LEU A 154 -16.44 5.01 9.78
N THR A 155 -17.31 5.28 8.80
CA THR A 155 -16.89 5.55 7.42
C THR A 155 -16.09 6.84 7.31
N ASP A 156 -16.48 7.90 8.00
CA ASP A 156 -15.71 9.16 8.04
C ASP A 156 -14.32 8.96 8.65
N VAL A 157 -14.22 8.21 9.74
CA VAL A 157 -12.91 7.90 10.36
C VAL A 157 -12.06 7.07 9.41
N VAL A 158 -12.60 5.99 8.83
CA VAL A 158 -11.81 5.08 7.99
C VAL A 158 -11.46 5.74 6.66
N PHE A 159 -12.43 6.22 5.91
CA PHE A 159 -12.17 6.74 4.55
C PHE A 159 -11.51 8.12 4.59
N ARG A 160 -12.03 9.06 5.38
CA ARG A 160 -11.57 10.45 5.31
C ARG A 160 -10.36 10.72 6.20
N ALA A 161 -10.35 10.23 7.46
CA ALA A 161 -9.25 10.50 8.37
C ALA A 161 -8.08 9.51 8.17
N VAL A 162 -8.33 8.20 8.12
CA VAL A 162 -7.26 7.21 7.99
C VAL A 162 -6.77 7.13 6.55
N TRP A 163 -7.59 6.69 5.60
CA TRP A 163 -7.12 6.36 4.25
C TRP A 163 -6.79 7.59 3.39
N GLN A 164 -7.57 8.65 3.49
CA GLN A 164 -7.37 9.82 2.62
C GLN A 164 -6.50 10.91 3.24
N LEU A 165 -6.35 10.97 4.56
CA LEU A 165 -5.48 11.94 5.21
C LEU A 165 -4.16 11.28 5.64
N VAL A 166 -4.22 10.34 6.57
CA VAL A 166 -3.02 9.77 7.20
C VAL A 166 -2.24 8.92 6.20
N ASP A 167 -2.91 7.98 5.52
CA ASP A 167 -2.27 7.14 4.50
C ASP A 167 -1.76 7.96 3.33
N GLY A 168 -2.53 8.96 2.88
CA GLY A 168 -2.12 9.84 1.80
C GLY A 168 -0.79 10.54 2.07
N ILE A 169 -0.57 11.01 3.31
CA ILE A 169 0.69 11.62 3.74
C ILE A 169 1.82 10.58 3.76
N PHE A 170 1.61 9.43 4.39
CA PHE A 170 2.63 8.39 4.52
C PHE A 170 3.05 7.79 3.18
N ILE A 171 2.09 7.52 2.30
CA ILE A 171 2.37 7.07 0.93
C ILE A 171 3.16 8.13 0.16
N ALA A 172 2.80 9.40 0.27
CA ALA A 172 3.53 10.46 -0.41
C ALA A 172 4.99 10.52 0.05
N VAL A 173 5.25 10.43 1.35
CA VAL A 173 6.61 10.37 1.91
C VAL A 173 7.37 9.17 1.34
N TRP A 174 6.75 8.00 1.32
CA TRP A 174 7.34 6.78 0.76
C TRP A 174 7.66 6.92 -0.73
N MET A 175 6.69 7.28 -1.56
CA MET A 175 6.82 7.38 -3.01
C MET A 175 7.82 8.46 -3.44
N ILE A 176 7.78 9.63 -2.81
CA ILE A 176 8.74 10.70 -3.08
C ILE A 176 10.14 10.27 -2.65
N GLY A 177 10.28 9.65 -1.48
CA GLY A 177 11.56 9.15 -0.97
C GLY A 177 12.18 8.12 -1.90
N ILE A 178 11.43 7.10 -2.34
CA ILE A 178 11.88 6.10 -3.32
C ILE A 178 12.26 6.77 -4.65
N GLY A 179 11.43 7.69 -5.13
CA GLY A 179 11.71 8.41 -6.37
C GLY A 179 13.00 9.25 -6.31
N LEU A 180 13.32 9.85 -5.16
CA LEU A 180 14.59 10.57 -4.97
C LEU A 180 15.79 9.61 -4.92
N LEU A 181 15.65 8.46 -4.27
CA LEU A 181 16.70 7.45 -4.14
C LEU A 181 17.02 6.74 -5.47
N MET A 182 16.03 6.56 -6.34
CA MET A 182 16.19 5.83 -7.61
C MET A 182 16.48 6.74 -8.82
N ARG A 183 16.63 8.05 -8.60
CA ARG A 183 16.73 9.05 -9.69
C ARG A 183 17.87 8.82 -10.67
N THR A 184 19.00 8.27 -10.23
CA THR A 184 20.20 8.02 -11.05
C THR A 184 20.12 6.74 -11.85
N ASP A 185 19.55 5.67 -11.27
CA ASP A 185 19.55 4.35 -11.91
C ASP A 185 18.32 4.09 -12.75
N GLN A 186 17.18 4.61 -12.31
CA GLN A 186 15.87 4.40 -12.94
C GLN A 186 15.13 5.74 -13.05
N PRO A 187 15.62 6.70 -13.88
CA PRO A 187 15.09 8.06 -13.88
C PRO A 187 13.62 8.16 -14.29
N ALA A 188 13.14 7.28 -15.16
CA ALA A 188 11.75 7.26 -15.58
C ALA A 188 10.84 6.76 -14.43
N PHE A 189 11.18 5.63 -13.81
CA PHE A 189 10.47 5.10 -12.65
C PHE A 189 10.49 6.08 -11.47
N ALA A 190 11.64 6.72 -11.23
CA ALA A 190 11.82 7.71 -10.19
C ALA A 190 10.93 8.95 -10.35
N ARG A 191 10.77 9.43 -11.59
CA ARG A 191 9.82 10.52 -11.91
C ARG A 191 8.38 10.09 -11.67
N PHE A 192 8.03 8.89 -12.13
CA PHE A 192 6.70 8.34 -11.96
C PHE A 192 6.34 8.17 -10.47
N ALA A 193 7.24 7.58 -9.67
CA ALA A 193 7.04 7.44 -8.22
C ALA A 193 6.82 8.79 -7.51
N ARG A 194 7.65 9.81 -7.85
CA ARG A 194 7.47 11.16 -7.29
C ARG A 194 6.15 11.81 -7.70
N ALA A 195 5.78 11.67 -8.98
CA ALA A 195 4.50 12.18 -9.48
C ALA A 195 3.32 11.52 -8.74
N LEU A 196 3.38 10.20 -8.53
CA LEU A 196 2.37 9.47 -7.78
C LEU A 196 2.29 9.95 -6.32
N GLY A 197 3.42 10.13 -5.64
CA GLY A 197 3.45 10.70 -4.29
C GLY A 197 2.87 12.13 -4.22
N VAL A 198 3.12 12.97 -5.22
CA VAL A 198 2.51 14.31 -5.31
C VAL A 198 1.00 14.23 -5.54
N LEU A 199 0.52 13.30 -6.37
CA LEU A 199 -0.92 13.09 -6.57
C LEU A 199 -1.62 12.67 -5.28
N PHE A 200 -1.00 11.82 -4.45
CA PHE A 200 -1.53 11.51 -3.12
C PHE A 200 -1.64 12.74 -2.23
N LEU A 201 -0.63 13.63 -2.21
CA LEU A 201 -0.72 14.89 -1.46
C LEU A 201 -1.83 15.80 -1.97
N ILE A 202 -2.02 15.87 -3.28
CA ILE A 202 -3.10 16.66 -3.90
C ILE A 202 -4.47 16.08 -3.48
N ALA A 203 -4.66 14.76 -3.56
CA ALA A 203 -5.89 14.11 -3.11
C ALA A 203 -6.15 14.37 -1.62
N THR A 204 -5.12 14.23 -0.78
CA THR A 204 -5.16 14.55 0.65
C THR A 204 -5.56 16.01 0.89
N MET A 205 -4.98 16.94 0.16
CA MET A 205 -5.31 18.36 0.27
C MET A 205 -6.79 18.62 -0.11
N PHE A 206 -7.27 18.02 -1.19
CA PHE A 206 -8.68 18.13 -1.57
C PHE A 206 -9.62 17.52 -0.52
N ASN A 207 -9.21 16.44 0.12
CA ASN A 207 -9.98 15.86 1.24
C ASN A 207 -10.08 16.83 2.41
N VAL A 208 -8.96 17.45 2.82
CA VAL A 208 -8.92 18.43 3.93
C VAL A 208 -9.75 19.68 3.61
N LEU A 209 -9.71 20.14 2.35
CA LEU A 209 -10.46 21.32 1.91
C LEU A 209 -11.93 21.04 1.60
N GLY A 210 -12.38 19.78 1.65
CA GLY A 210 -13.76 19.39 1.38
C GLY A 210 -14.12 19.33 -0.13
N PHE A 211 -13.14 19.28 -1.03
CA PHE A 211 -13.36 19.18 -2.48
C PHE A 211 -13.54 17.72 -2.92
N GLY A 212 -14.65 17.08 -2.49
CA GLY A 212 -14.90 15.65 -2.68
C GLY A 212 -14.76 15.17 -4.13
N THR A 213 -15.46 15.81 -5.07
CA THR A 213 -15.41 15.43 -6.49
C THR A 213 -13.99 15.51 -7.08
N ALA A 214 -13.24 16.56 -6.75
CA ALA A 214 -11.87 16.71 -7.23
C ALA A 214 -10.94 15.65 -6.61
N ARG A 215 -11.11 15.37 -5.31
CA ARG A 215 -10.42 14.29 -4.62
C ARG A 215 -10.66 12.94 -5.30
N ASP A 216 -11.93 12.58 -5.55
CA ASP A 216 -12.31 11.29 -6.12
C ASP A 216 -11.77 11.12 -7.54
N ALA A 217 -11.75 12.19 -8.34
CA ALA A 217 -11.13 12.18 -9.66
C ALA A 217 -9.62 11.92 -9.59
N VAL A 218 -8.91 12.56 -8.65
CA VAL A 218 -7.47 12.30 -8.45
C VAL A 218 -7.22 10.89 -7.95
N LEU A 219 -8.01 10.39 -6.99
CA LEU A 219 -7.90 9.02 -6.49
C LEU A 219 -8.12 7.98 -7.59
N GLY A 220 -9.08 8.19 -8.50
CA GLY A 220 -9.27 7.29 -9.66
C GLY A 220 -8.01 7.18 -10.53
N VAL A 221 -7.29 8.28 -10.77
CA VAL A 221 -5.99 8.26 -11.47
C VAL A 221 -4.92 7.54 -10.64
N VAL A 222 -4.89 7.80 -9.35
CA VAL A 222 -3.92 7.21 -8.41
C VAL A 222 -4.06 5.70 -8.36
N PHE A 223 -5.26 5.13 -8.31
CA PHE A 223 -5.49 3.67 -8.30
C PHE A 223 -4.87 2.99 -9.52
N VAL A 224 -5.12 3.52 -10.71
CA VAL A 224 -4.53 2.96 -11.94
C VAL A 224 -3.00 3.12 -11.95
N ALA A 225 -2.51 4.28 -11.53
CA ALA A 225 -1.08 4.56 -11.46
C ALA A 225 -0.37 3.66 -10.42
N TRP A 226 -1.03 3.31 -9.32
CA TRP A 226 -0.50 2.40 -8.32
C TRP A 226 -0.24 1.00 -8.90
N ILE A 227 -1.21 0.42 -9.60
CA ILE A 227 -1.05 -0.87 -10.29
C ILE A 227 0.15 -0.83 -11.25
N VAL A 228 0.27 0.25 -12.04
CA VAL A 228 1.40 0.43 -12.94
C VAL A 228 2.72 0.51 -12.18
N TRP A 229 2.76 1.19 -11.03
CA TRP A 229 3.94 1.30 -10.18
C TRP A 229 4.37 -0.07 -9.64
N ASP A 230 3.43 -0.87 -9.10
CA ASP A 230 3.70 -2.21 -8.57
C ASP A 230 4.25 -3.15 -9.65
N LEU A 231 3.61 -3.19 -10.82
CA LEU A 231 4.06 -4.02 -11.94
C LEU A 231 5.43 -3.57 -12.47
N TRP A 232 5.67 -2.28 -12.55
CA TRP A 232 6.96 -1.74 -12.97
C TRP A 232 8.05 -2.06 -11.97
N LEU A 233 7.80 -1.89 -10.68
CA LEU A 233 8.73 -2.28 -9.62
C LEU A 233 9.02 -3.79 -9.66
N ALA A 234 8.00 -4.62 -9.83
CA ALA A 234 8.17 -6.07 -9.96
C ALA A 234 9.10 -6.43 -11.13
N MET A 235 8.94 -5.77 -12.28
CA MET A 235 9.83 -5.96 -13.44
C MET A 235 11.28 -5.52 -13.15
N LEU A 236 11.49 -4.43 -12.42
CA LEU A 236 12.82 -3.95 -12.05
C LEU A 236 13.52 -4.94 -11.09
N VAL A 237 12.79 -5.42 -10.10
CA VAL A 237 13.29 -6.38 -9.11
C VAL A 237 13.55 -7.73 -9.77
N TRP A 238 12.63 -8.23 -10.59
CA TRP A 238 12.79 -9.49 -11.33
C TRP A 238 13.96 -9.44 -12.32
N GLY A 239 14.06 -8.36 -13.09
CA GLY A 239 15.11 -8.16 -14.10
C GLY A 239 16.50 -7.89 -13.53
N ARG A 240 16.68 -7.87 -12.21
CA ARG A 240 17.95 -7.53 -11.54
C ARG A 240 18.56 -6.21 -12.02
N ARG A 241 17.73 -5.25 -12.38
CA ARG A 241 18.21 -3.93 -12.78
C ARG A 241 18.71 -3.17 -11.55
N SER A 242 19.74 -2.31 -11.74
CA SER A 242 20.22 -1.47 -10.63
C SER A 242 19.04 -0.71 -10.00
N PRO A 243 18.96 -0.65 -8.65
CA PRO A 243 19.93 -1.07 -7.62
C PRO A 243 19.86 -2.56 -7.21
N PHE A 244 18.90 -3.32 -7.71
CA PHE A 244 18.60 -4.68 -7.23
C PHE A 244 19.63 -5.75 -7.69
N GLY A 245 20.38 -5.47 -8.77
CA GLY A 245 21.43 -6.36 -9.27
C GLY A 245 22.74 -6.27 -8.45
N ASP A 246 23.02 -5.14 -7.86
CA ASP A 246 24.32 -4.87 -7.20
C ASP A 246 24.45 -5.61 -5.86
N LEU A 247 23.33 -5.92 -5.21
CA LEU A 247 23.29 -6.69 -3.97
C LEU A 247 23.76 -8.16 -4.12
N THR A 248 23.81 -8.65 -5.36
CA THR A 248 24.30 -10.01 -5.65
C THR A 248 25.75 -10.06 -6.07
N ARG A 249 26.37 -8.91 -6.37
CA ARG A 249 27.80 -8.83 -6.70
C ARG A 249 28.59 -8.80 -5.42
N SER A 250 29.48 -9.77 -5.26
CA SER A 250 30.44 -9.79 -4.17
C SER A 250 31.22 -8.48 -4.16
N ALA A 251 31.46 -7.91 -2.98
CA ALA A 251 32.34 -6.77 -2.85
C ALA A 251 33.65 -7.07 -3.58
N PRO A 252 34.20 -6.14 -4.37
CA PRO A 252 35.50 -6.36 -5.00
C PRO A 252 36.50 -6.72 -3.87
N GLN A 253 37.20 -7.86 -4.04
CA GLN A 253 38.35 -8.19 -3.19
C GLN A 253 39.27 -6.98 -3.25
N ARG A 254 39.37 -6.24 -2.16
CA ARG A 254 40.42 -5.24 -2.02
C ARG A 254 41.72 -6.03 -2.02
N SER A 255 42.41 -6.01 -3.16
CA SER A 255 43.80 -6.42 -3.24
C SER A 255 44.62 -5.53 -2.29
N SER A 256 45.00 -6.11 -1.19
CA SER A 256 45.96 -5.55 -0.25
C SER A 256 47.38 -5.50 -0.88
#